data_3d722a328c8eed8d5ad10884455deeae
#
_entry.id   3d722a328c8eed8d5ad10884455deeae
#
_cell.length_a   1.000
_cell.length_b   1.000
_cell.length_c   1.000
_cell.angle_alpha   90.00
_cell.angle_beta   90.00
_cell.angle_gamma   90.00
#
_symmetry.space_group_name_H-M   'P 1'
#
loop_
_entity.id
_entity.type
_entity.pdbx_description
1 polymer ?
#
loop_
_entity_poly.entity_id
_entity_poly.type
_entity_poly.pdbx_seq_one_letter_code
_entity_poly.pdbx_strand_id
1 'polypeptide(L)'
;MAAGPVLVVDFGAQYAQLIARRVREANVYSELVPHSMPVDEMLAKDPQAIILSGGPASVFEPGAPRVDKKLFEAGVPVLGICYGFQAMAYALGADVDKAALGEYGKTETFIDESKGLLEGSPADQNTWMSHGVAVKTAPEGFEVLAHTEGAPVAAMQDESRKLYGVQWHPEVKHTPMGQQLIETFLHKCAGLGNNWDASSIIEDQVAKIREKVGDAQVICGLSGGVDSAVAAALVHKAIGDQLTCVFVDHGLLRKGEVEQVKHDFVAATGIRLITVDAADDFLDALAGVSEPERKRKIIGEKFIRTFEKAQRQVLEEAGARGKEVKFLVQGTLYRRRRRRGQHQEPPQRRRPARGHQVPAHRTAAHSVQG
;
A
#
# COMPACT_ATOMS: atom_id res chain seq x y z
N MET A 1 -13.46 0.85 21.82
CA MET A 1 -12.41 0.19 20.99
C MET A 1 -12.61 0.69 19.60
N ALA A 2 -11.54 1.01 18.88
CA ALA A 2 -11.67 1.37 17.45
C ALA A 2 -12.24 0.16 16.70
N ALA A 3 -13.16 0.41 15.77
CA ALA A 3 -13.72 -0.64 14.94
C ALA A 3 -12.60 -1.31 14.10
N GLY A 4 -12.69 -2.62 13.88
CA GLY A 4 -11.68 -3.37 13.12
C GLY A 4 -11.53 -2.88 11.67
N PRO A 5 -10.48 -3.29 10.96
CA PRO A 5 -10.22 -2.85 9.58
C PRO A 5 -11.13 -3.55 8.56
N VAL A 6 -11.25 -2.95 7.37
CA VAL A 6 -11.56 -3.73 6.16
C VAL A 6 -10.26 -4.34 5.66
N LEU A 7 -10.18 -5.68 5.59
CA LEU A 7 -9.00 -6.35 5.06
C LEU A 7 -9.08 -6.45 3.54
N VAL A 8 -8.06 -5.97 2.85
CA VAL A 8 -7.88 -6.17 1.41
C VAL A 8 -6.85 -7.27 1.21
N VAL A 9 -7.30 -8.43 0.76
CA VAL A 9 -6.45 -9.60 0.50
C VAL A 9 -5.79 -9.45 -0.87
N ASP A 10 -4.46 -9.41 -0.89
CA ASP A 10 -3.67 -9.18 -2.10
C ASP A 10 -3.29 -10.51 -2.79
N PHE A 11 -3.91 -10.81 -3.92
CA PHE A 11 -3.59 -11.96 -4.78
C PHE A 11 -2.49 -11.67 -5.81
N GLY A 12 -1.75 -10.59 -5.65
CA GLY A 12 -0.63 -10.24 -6.52
C GLY A 12 -0.99 -9.30 -7.68
N ALA A 13 -2.21 -8.76 -7.72
CA ALA A 13 -2.61 -7.73 -8.67
C ALA A 13 -1.92 -6.39 -8.38
N GLN A 14 -1.71 -5.59 -9.42
CA GLN A 14 -1.14 -4.26 -9.23
C GLN A 14 -2.13 -3.26 -8.60
N TYR A 15 -3.41 -3.62 -8.42
CA TYR A 15 -4.47 -2.73 -7.93
C TYR A 15 -4.95 -3.00 -6.50
N ALA A 16 -4.38 -3.95 -5.75
CA ALA A 16 -4.80 -4.19 -4.37
C ALA A 16 -4.65 -2.94 -3.47
N GLN A 17 -3.59 -2.14 -3.69
CA GLN A 17 -3.42 -0.86 -2.99
C GLN A 17 -4.47 0.18 -3.42
N LEU A 18 -4.88 0.14 -4.69
CA LEU A 18 -5.93 1.03 -5.18
C LEU A 18 -7.29 0.68 -4.55
N ILE A 19 -7.59 -0.62 -4.37
CA ILE A 19 -8.79 -1.06 -3.62
C ILE A 19 -8.76 -0.50 -2.20
N ALA A 20 -7.63 -0.67 -1.48
CA ALA A 20 -7.48 -0.14 -0.14
C ALA A 20 -7.65 1.39 -0.07
N ARG A 21 -7.17 2.10 -1.09
CA ARG A 21 -7.37 3.54 -1.23
C ARG A 21 -8.85 3.88 -1.44
N ARG A 22 -9.57 3.16 -2.32
CA ARG A 22 -11.00 3.36 -2.56
C ARG A 22 -11.85 3.15 -1.30
N VAL A 23 -11.49 2.16 -0.49
CA VAL A 23 -12.13 1.95 0.83
C VAL A 23 -11.92 3.16 1.75
N ARG A 24 -10.70 3.73 1.76
CA ARG A 24 -10.39 4.92 2.55
C ARG A 24 -11.07 6.18 2.02
N GLU A 25 -11.22 6.32 0.71
CA GLU A 25 -12.00 7.39 0.07
C GLU A 25 -13.48 7.32 0.45
N ALA A 26 -13.98 6.11 0.79
CA ALA A 26 -15.31 5.89 1.37
C ALA A 26 -15.34 6.10 2.91
N ASN A 27 -14.33 6.74 3.50
CA ASN A 27 -14.19 6.99 4.94
C ASN A 27 -14.23 5.74 5.83
N VAL A 28 -13.67 4.62 5.34
CA VAL A 28 -13.54 3.37 6.09
C VAL A 28 -12.07 2.95 6.17
N TYR A 29 -11.60 2.52 7.35
CA TYR A 29 -10.22 2.07 7.53
C TYR A 29 -9.97 0.74 6.83
N SER A 30 -8.81 0.62 6.15
CA SER A 30 -8.43 -0.62 5.45
C SER A 30 -6.98 -1.00 5.68
N GLU A 31 -6.72 -2.30 5.73
CA GLU A 31 -5.38 -2.89 5.78
C GLU A 31 -5.18 -3.86 4.62
N LEU A 32 -3.95 -3.86 4.03
CA LEU A 32 -3.55 -4.88 3.07
C LEU A 32 -2.96 -6.08 3.79
N VAL A 33 -3.42 -7.27 3.41
CA VAL A 33 -2.87 -8.54 3.89
C VAL A 33 -2.51 -9.44 2.70
N PRO A 34 -1.45 -10.24 2.77
CA PRO A 34 -1.10 -11.17 1.70
C PRO A 34 -2.10 -12.33 1.65
N HIS A 35 -2.37 -12.87 0.46
CA HIS A 35 -3.24 -14.06 0.30
C HIS A 35 -2.74 -15.29 1.05
N SER A 36 -1.45 -15.33 1.42
CA SER A 36 -0.85 -16.42 2.20
C SER A 36 -1.10 -16.33 3.70
N MET A 37 -1.75 -15.25 4.18
CA MET A 37 -2.14 -15.13 5.59
C MET A 37 -3.24 -16.16 5.89
N PRO A 38 -3.08 -16.99 6.94
CA PRO A 38 -4.13 -17.93 7.38
C PRO A 38 -5.43 -17.20 7.71
N VAL A 39 -6.57 -17.85 7.45
CA VAL A 39 -7.91 -17.27 7.75
C VAL A 39 -8.05 -16.93 9.22
N ASP A 40 -7.56 -17.78 10.12
CA ASP A 40 -7.64 -17.55 11.56
C ASP A 40 -6.86 -16.27 11.98
N GLU A 41 -5.73 -15.98 11.33
CA GLU A 41 -4.99 -14.73 11.56
C GLU A 41 -5.72 -13.51 10.98
N MET A 42 -6.40 -13.67 9.83
CA MET A 42 -7.25 -12.61 9.29
C MET A 42 -8.40 -12.28 10.24
N LEU A 43 -9.08 -13.30 10.75
CA LEU A 43 -10.22 -13.16 11.67
C LEU A 43 -9.79 -12.62 13.05
N ALA A 44 -8.58 -12.96 13.52
CA ALA A 44 -8.02 -12.41 14.76
C ALA A 44 -7.78 -10.88 14.70
N LYS A 45 -7.79 -10.26 13.51
CA LYS A 45 -7.77 -8.81 13.35
C LYS A 45 -9.14 -8.15 13.53
N ASP A 46 -10.17 -8.92 13.84
CA ASP A 46 -11.56 -8.47 13.97
C ASP A 46 -12.06 -7.66 12.77
N PRO A 47 -11.95 -8.19 11.53
CA PRO A 47 -12.27 -7.44 10.34
C PRO A 47 -13.77 -7.16 10.24
N GLN A 48 -14.12 -5.92 9.89
CA GLN A 48 -15.52 -5.53 9.64
C GLN A 48 -16.02 -6.00 8.26
N ALA A 49 -15.13 -6.11 7.30
CA ALA A 49 -15.38 -6.69 5.99
C ALA A 49 -14.06 -7.15 5.35
N ILE A 50 -14.13 -7.98 4.33
CA ILE A 50 -12.98 -8.49 3.59
C ILE A 50 -13.20 -8.26 2.10
N ILE A 51 -12.18 -7.73 1.40
CA ILE A 51 -12.19 -7.57 -0.05
C ILE A 51 -11.08 -8.43 -0.64
N LEU A 52 -11.45 -9.36 -1.50
CA LEU A 52 -10.55 -10.23 -2.25
C LEU A 52 -10.18 -9.54 -3.56
N SER A 53 -8.91 -9.16 -3.73
CA SER A 53 -8.46 -8.41 -4.92
C SER A 53 -8.41 -9.26 -6.18
N GLY A 54 -8.21 -8.63 -7.32
CA GLY A 54 -7.79 -9.30 -8.54
C GLY A 54 -6.42 -10.00 -8.40
N GLY A 55 -6.06 -10.83 -9.37
CA GLY A 55 -4.78 -11.55 -9.42
C GLY A 55 -4.42 -11.98 -10.83
N PRO A 56 -3.15 -12.27 -11.11
CA PRO A 56 -2.69 -12.66 -12.45
C PRO A 56 -2.85 -14.16 -12.74
N ALA A 57 -3.20 -14.96 -11.73
CA ALA A 57 -3.30 -16.41 -11.85
C ALA A 57 -4.69 -16.84 -12.37
N SER A 58 -4.79 -18.08 -12.81
CA SER A 58 -6.07 -18.76 -13.07
C SER A 58 -6.40 -19.69 -11.92
N VAL A 59 -7.65 -19.68 -11.44
CA VAL A 59 -8.06 -20.38 -10.21
C VAL A 59 -7.84 -21.90 -10.24
N PHE A 60 -7.78 -22.50 -11.40
CA PHE A 60 -7.53 -23.94 -11.56
C PHE A 60 -6.08 -24.31 -11.88
N GLU A 61 -5.17 -23.34 -12.05
CA GLU A 61 -3.75 -23.64 -12.26
C GLU A 61 -3.10 -24.24 -11.02
N PRO A 62 -2.16 -25.19 -11.18
CA PRO A 62 -1.35 -25.70 -10.08
C PRO A 62 -0.58 -24.56 -9.40
N GLY A 63 -0.71 -24.44 -8.07
CA GLY A 63 -0.04 -23.39 -7.29
C GLY A 63 -0.74 -22.03 -7.32
N ALA A 64 -1.90 -21.91 -7.95
CA ALA A 64 -2.71 -20.70 -7.87
C ALA A 64 -3.12 -20.42 -6.40
N PRO A 65 -3.14 -19.16 -5.96
CA PRO A 65 -3.60 -18.80 -4.65
C PRO A 65 -5.04 -19.29 -4.42
N ARG A 66 -5.28 -20.00 -3.34
CA ARG A 66 -6.61 -20.52 -2.97
C ARG A 66 -7.17 -19.73 -1.80
N VAL A 67 -8.48 -19.64 -1.73
CA VAL A 67 -9.20 -19.10 -0.57
C VAL A 67 -9.77 -20.28 0.21
N ASP A 68 -9.49 -20.32 1.51
CA ASP A 68 -10.08 -21.34 2.38
C ASP A 68 -11.57 -21.03 2.55
N LYS A 69 -12.42 -22.07 2.37
CA LYS A 69 -13.87 -21.97 2.50
C LYS A 69 -14.34 -21.42 3.84
N LYS A 70 -13.57 -21.66 4.91
CA LYS A 70 -13.82 -21.10 6.24
C LYS A 70 -14.00 -19.57 6.24
N LEU A 71 -13.36 -18.86 5.30
CA LEU A 71 -13.51 -17.42 5.20
C LEU A 71 -14.97 -17.02 4.91
N PHE A 72 -15.65 -17.81 4.09
CA PHE A 72 -17.04 -17.55 3.67
C PHE A 72 -18.08 -18.06 4.69
N GLU A 73 -17.63 -18.83 5.68
CA GLU A 73 -18.43 -19.35 6.79
C GLU A 73 -18.30 -18.49 8.06
N ALA A 74 -17.38 -17.52 8.06
CA ALA A 74 -17.07 -16.70 9.23
C ALA A 74 -18.10 -15.60 9.55
N GLY A 75 -19.10 -15.39 8.67
CA GLY A 75 -20.14 -14.36 8.86
C GLY A 75 -19.67 -12.92 8.63
N VAL A 76 -18.40 -12.73 8.22
CA VAL A 76 -17.84 -11.43 7.85
C VAL A 76 -18.25 -11.12 6.40
N PRO A 77 -18.72 -9.90 6.09
CA PRO A 77 -19.03 -9.52 4.71
C PRO A 77 -17.81 -9.65 3.78
N VAL A 78 -17.98 -10.29 2.61
CA VAL A 78 -16.89 -10.49 1.65
C VAL A 78 -17.28 -9.96 0.28
N LEU A 79 -16.38 -9.17 -0.35
CA LEU A 79 -16.47 -8.77 -1.76
C LEU A 79 -15.32 -9.39 -2.55
N GLY A 80 -15.63 -10.21 -3.55
CA GLY A 80 -14.64 -10.71 -4.52
C GLY A 80 -14.55 -9.80 -5.75
N ILE A 81 -13.33 -9.44 -6.17
CA ILE A 81 -13.06 -8.63 -7.36
C ILE A 81 -12.22 -9.44 -8.34
N CYS A 82 -12.67 -9.63 -9.57
CA CYS A 82 -11.99 -10.32 -10.66
C CYS A 82 -11.46 -11.70 -10.23
N TYR A 83 -10.16 -11.89 -10.01
CA TYR A 83 -9.63 -13.16 -9.49
C TYR A 83 -10.24 -13.54 -8.14
N GLY A 84 -10.42 -12.60 -7.21
CA GLY A 84 -11.03 -12.85 -5.90
C GLY A 84 -12.48 -13.31 -6.00
N PHE A 85 -13.24 -12.81 -6.98
CA PHE A 85 -14.57 -13.27 -7.34
C PHE A 85 -14.55 -14.71 -7.85
N GLN A 86 -13.66 -15.03 -8.80
CA GLN A 86 -13.50 -16.38 -9.34
C GLN A 86 -13.04 -17.37 -8.26
N ALA A 87 -12.12 -16.95 -7.38
CA ALA A 87 -11.64 -17.78 -6.28
C ALA A 87 -12.72 -18.08 -5.25
N MET A 88 -13.59 -17.11 -4.95
CA MET A 88 -14.77 -17.31 -4.10
C MET A 88 -15.75 -18.29 -4.76
N ALA A 89 -16.13 -18.05 -6.02
CA ALA A 89 -17.04 -18.92 -6.77
C ALA A 89 -16.53 -20.36 -6.82
N TYR A 90 -15.24 -20.53 -7.15
CA TYR A 90 -14.59 -21.84 -7.21
C TYR A 90 -14.57 -22.56 -5.85
N ALA A 91 -14.23 -21.85 -4.76
CA ALA A 91 -14.20 -22.41 -3.42
C ALA A 91 -15.60 -22.85 -2.93
N LEU A 92 -16.66 -22.19 -3.43
CA LEU A 92 -18.05 -22.51 -3.12
C LEU A 92 -18.67 -23.52 -4.11
N GLY A 93 -17.87 -24.12 -5.01
CA GLY A 93 -18.28 -25.20 -5.88
C GLY A 93 -18.96 -24.78 -7.19
N ALA A 94 -18.82 -23.50 -7.56
CA ALA A 94 -19.31 -23.02 -8.85
C ALA A 94 -18.49 -23.57 -10.03
N ASP A 95 -19.09 -23.61 -11.20
CA ASP A 95 -18.41 -23.89 -12.45
C ASP A 95 -17.65 -22.64 -12.91
N VAL A 96 -16.31 -22.72 -12.85
CA VAL A 96 -15.38 -21.66 -13.26
C VAL A 96 -14.43 -22.23 -14.29
N ASP A 97 -14.48 -21.72 -15.51
CA ASP A 97 -13.67 -22.22 -16.62
C ASP A 97 -13.22 -21.08 -17.55
N LYS A 98 -12.44 -21.41 -18.55
CA LYS A 98 -12.01 -20.46 -19.59
C LYS A 98 -13.22 -19.77 -20.19
N ALA A 99 -13.14 -18.47 -20.30
CA ALA A 99 -14.15 -17.69 -21.00
C ALA A 99 -14.16 -18.07 -22.49
N ALA A 100 -15.35 -18.16 -23.10
CA ALA A 100 -15.44 -18.36 -24.54
C ALA A 100 -14.83 -17.17 -25.30
N LEU A 101 -15.02 -15.97 -24.77
CA LEU A 101 -14.40 -14.71 -25.19
C LEU A 101 -13.72 -14.08 -23.98
N GLY A 102 -12.40 -13.91 -24.04
CA GLY A 102 -11.68 -13.16 -23.00
C GLY A 102 -11.95 -11.68 -23.14
N GLU A 103 -12.19 -11.00 -22.01
CA GLU A 103 -12.53 -9.57 -21.99
C GLU A 103 -11.39 -8.76 -21.38
N TYR A 104 -10.89 -7.78 -22.14
CA TYR A 104 -9.76 -6.94 -21.75
C TYR A 104 -10.04 -5.48 -22.12
N GLY A 105 -10.12 -4.62 -21.10
CA GLY A 105 -10.41 -3.20 -21.28
C GLY A 105 -11.88 -2.85 -21.02
N LYS A 106 -12.37 -1.86 -21.75
CA LYS A 106 -13.74 -1.36 -21.63
C LYS A 106 -14.72 -2.38 -22.23
N THR A 107 -15.62 -2.89 -21.40
CA THR A 107 -16.59 -3.91 -21.78
C THR A 107 -17.99 -3.44 -21.37
N GLU A 108 -18.96 -3.62 -22.25
CA GLU A 108 -20.37 -3.38 -21.97
C GLU A 108 -20.87 -4.45 -21.00
N THR A 109 -21.53 -4.01 -19.94
CA THR A 109 -22.03 -4.87 -18.87
C THR A 109 -23.49 -4.60 -18.64
N PHE A 110 -24.30 -5.65 -18.74
CA PHE A 110 -25.73 -5.61 -18.55
C PHE A 110 -26.10 -5.92 -17.11
N ILE A 111 -26.81 -5.01 -16.46
CA ILE A 111 -27.28 -5.18 -15.08
C ILE A 111 -28.68 -5.80 -15.15
N ASP A 112 -28.78 -7.06 -14.75
CA ASP A 112 -30.02 -7.82 -14.73
C ASP A 112 -30.91 -7.42 -13.56
N GLU A 113 -30.29 -7.13 -12.40
CA GLU A 113 -30.93 -6.75 -11.15
C GLU A 113 -30.20 -5.59 -10.47
N SER A 114 -30.81 -4.40 -10.48
CA SER A 114 -30.26 -3.20 -9.80
C SER A 114 -30.68 -3.18 -8.32
N LYS A 115 -30.13 -4.13 -7.53
CA LYS A 115 -30.39 -4.29 -6.09
C LYS A 115 -29.13 -4.68 -5.33
N GLY A 116 -29.18 -4.65 -4.01
CA GLY A 116 -28.09 -5.07 -3.12
C GLY A 116 -26.77 -4.40 -3.49
N LEU A 117 -25.78 -5.19 -3.91
CA LEU A 117 -24.46 -4.67 -4.33
C LEU A 117 -24.54 -3.68 -5.49
N LEU A 118 -25.46 -3.88 -6.44
CA LEU A 118 -25.62 -3.05 -7.65
C LEU A 118 -26.76 -2.04 -7.55
N GLU A 119 -27.26 -1.76 -6.35
CA GLU A 119 -28.33 -0.78 -6.15
C GLU A 119 -27.96 0.59 -6.72
N GLY A 120 -28.86 1.13 -7.56
CA GLY A 120 -28.66 2.41 -8.24
C GLY A 120 -27.75 2.35 -9.47
N SER A 121 -27.31 1.16 -9.88
CA SER A 121 -26.59 0.99 -11.15
C SER A 121 -27.54 1.13 -12.34
N PRO A 122 -27.12 1.81 -13.45
CA PRO A 122 -27.87 1.84 -14.69
C PRO A 122 -27.95 0.44 -15.33
N ALA A 123 -28.99 0.19 -16.11
CA ALA A 123 -29.22 -1.10 -16.78
C ALA A 123 -28.03 -1.54 -17.65
N ASP A 124 -27.42 -0.57 -18.35
CA ASP A 124 -26.24 -0.78 -19.18
C ASP A 124 -25.11 0.14 -18.69
N GLN A 125 -23.93 -0.40 -18.49
CA GLN A 125 -22.76 0.38 -18.12
C GLN A 125 -21.46 -0.20 -18.70
N ASN A 126 -20.47 0.66 -18.83
CA ASN A 126 -19.13 0.22 -19.20
C ASN A 126 -18.31 -0.08 -17.95
N THR A 127 -17.76 -1.28 -17.89
CA THR A 127 -16.84 -1.70 -16.84
C THR A 127 -15.48 -2.06 -17.40
N TRP A 128 -14.46 -2.05 -16.56
CA TRP A 128 -13.11 -2.44 -16.96
C TRP A 128 -12.87 -3.91 -16.64
N MET A 129 -12.72 -4.72 -17.66
CA MET A 129 -12.47 -6.15 -17.59
C MET A 129 -10.99 -6.47 -17.82
N SER A 130 -10.51 -7.54 -17.23
CA SER A 130 -9.16 -8.10 -17.47
C SER A 130 -9.15 -9.58 -17.10
N HIS A 131 -9.85 -10.41 -17.88
CA HIS A 131 -9.95 -11.83 -17.58
C HIS A 131 -10.07 -12.71 -18.83
N GLY A 132 -9.52 -13.92 -18.75
CA GLY A 132 -9.72 -15.01 -19.69
C GLY A 132 -10.41 -16.23 -19.06
N VAL A 133 -10.90 -16.08 -17.84
CA VAL A 133 -11.63 -17.09 -17.05
C VAL A 133 -12.91 -16.44 -16.56
N ALA A 134 -14.03 -17.16 -16.61
CA ALA A 134 -15.33 -16.68 -16.18
C ALA A 134 -16.06 -17.70 -15.30
N VAL A 135 -16.88 -17.19 -14.41
CA VAL A 135 -17.87 -18.01 -13.68
C VAL A 135 -19.00 -18.33 -14.64
N LYS A 136 -19.24 -19.62 -14.90
CA LYS A 136 -20.25 -20.09 -15.85
C LYS A 136 -21.63 -20.22 -15.20
N THR A 137 -21.65 -20.68 -13.95
CA THR A 137 -22.85 -20.79 -13.13
C THR A 137 -22.54 -20.29 -11.73
N ALA A 138 -23.46 -19.54 -11.14
CA ALA A 138 -23.31 -19.09 -9.76
C ALA A 138 -23.37 -20.28 -8.78
N PRO A 139 -22.70 -20.21 -7.62
CA PRO A 139 -22.86 -21.20 -6.57
C PRO A 139 -24.30 -21.25 -6.03
N GLU A 140 -24.68 -22.34 -5.39
CA GLU A 140 -25.98 -22.46 -4.74
C GLU A 140 -26.24 -21.33 -3.75
N GLY A 141 -27.42 -20.75 -3.79
CA GLY A 141 -27.87 -19.63 -2.96
C GLY A 141 -27.48 -18.24 -3.45
N PHE A 142 -26.69 -18.14 -4.52
CA PHE A 142 -26.35 -16.85 -5.12
C PHE A 142 -27.36 -16.41 -6.18
N GLU A 143 -27.66 -15.12 -6.18
CA GLU A 143 -28.37 -14.43 -7.25
C GLU A 143 -27.37 -13.82 -8.22
N VAL A 144 -27.63 -13.98 -9.52
CA VAL A 144 -26.86 -13.31 -10.58
C VAL A 144 -27.44 -11.91 -10.77
N LEU A 145 -26.58 -10.89 -10.72
CA LEU A 145 -26.98 -9.49 -10.82
C LEU A 145 -26.59 -8.84 -12.14
N ALA A 146 -25.60 -9.38 -12.85
CA ALA A 146 -25.11 -8.83 -14.11
C ALA A 146 -24.43 -9.90 -14.96
N HIS A 147 -24.43 -9.67 -16.27
CA HIS A 147 -23.71 -10.49 -17.25
C HIS A 147 -23.00 -9.63 -18.31
N THR A 148 -22.10 -10.25 -19.06
CA THR A 148 -21.51 -9.74 -20.29
C THR A 148 -21.53 -10.82 -21.36
N GLU A 149 -21.10 -10.48 -22.58
CA GLU A 149 -20.98 -11.48 -23.66
C GLU A 149 -20.00 -12.61 -23.29
N GLY A 150 -18.89 -12.28 -22.61
CA GLY A 150 -17.82 -13.23 -22.21
C GLY A 150 -18.02 -13.86 -20.83
N ALA A 151 -18.86 -13.28 -19.96
CA ALA A 151 -19.07 -13.71 -18.59
C ALA A 151 -20.57 -13.83 -18.27
N PRO A 152 -21.16 -15.04 -18.31
CA PRO A 152 -22.58 -15.25 -17.96
C PRO A 152 -22.92 -14.82 -16.52
N VAL A 153 -21.95 -14.89 -15.62
CA VAL A 153 -22.04 -14.37 -14.26
C VAL A 153 -20.95 -13.32 -14.10
N ALA A 154 -21.30 -12.05 -14.34
CA ALA A 154 -20.37 -10.94 -14.16
C ALA A 154 -20.49 -10.28 -12.78
N ALA A 155 -21.67 -10.39 -12.14
CA ALA A 155 -21.86 -10.06 -10.73
C ALA A 155 -22.82 -11.02 -10.07
N MET A 156 -22.59 -11.32 -8.79
CA MET A 156 -23.48 -12.16 -8.00
C MET A 156 -23.44 -11.76 -6.53
N GLN A 157 -24.50 -12.12 -5.80
CA GLN A 157 -24.59 -11.91 -4.35
C GLN A 157 -25.32 -13.05 -3.65
N ASP A 158 -24.96 -13.26 -2.39
CA ASP A 158 -25.77 -13.97 -1.39
C ASP A 158 -25.86 -13.07 -0.15
N GLU A 159 -26.97 -12.35 -0.04
CA GLU A 159 -27.19 -11.40 1.07
C GLU A 159 -27.27 -12.10 2.42
N SER A 160 -27.78 -13.34 2.46
CA SER A 160 -27.95 -14.11 3.69
C SER A 160 -26.60 -14.45 4.33
N ARG A 161 -25.60 -14.75 3.50
CA ARG A 161 -24.20 -15.02 3.91
C ARG A 161 -23.30 -13.79 3.82
N LYS A 162 -23.82 -12.65 3.31
CA LYS A 162 -23.09 -11.40 3.06
C LYS A 162 -21.90 -11.61 2.11
N LEU A 163 -22.10 -12.37 1.05
CA LEU A 163 -21.10 -12.68 0.04
C LEU A 163 -21.46 -11.99 -1.27
N TYR A 164 -20.52 -11.25 -1.83
CA TYR A 164 -20.70 -10.41 -3.00
C TYR A 164 -19.52 -10.56 -3.95
N GLY A 165 -19.74 -10.41 -5.24
CA GLY A 165 -18.65 -10.49 -6.18
C GLY A 165 -18.94 -9.87 -7.53
N VAL A 166 -17.85 -9.34 -8.15
CA VAL A 166 -17.88 -8.77 -9.50
C VAL A 166 -16.66 -9.23 -10.30
N GLN A 167 -16.87 -9.50 -11.60
CA GLN A 167 -15.82 -9.91 -12.52
C GLN A 167 -14.91 -8.74 -12.93
N TRP A 168 -15.47 -7.53 -12.98
CA TRP A 168 -14.74 -6.32 -13.36
C TRP A 168 -13.93 -5.70 -12.22
N HIS A 169 -13.18 -4.65 -12.56
CA HIS A 169 -12.38 -3.88 -11.63
C HIS A 169 -13.10 -2.56 -11.24
N PRO A 170 -13.83 -2.51 -10.11
CA PRO A 170 -14.50 -1.31 -9.65
C PRO A 170 -13.53 -0.23 -9.14
N GLU A 171 -12.33 -0.62 -8.75
CA GLU A 171 -11.32 0.28 -8.18
C GLU A 171 -10.70 1.21 -9.21
N VAL A 172 -10.75 0.87 -10.51
CA VAL A 172 -10.08 1.66 -11.55
C VAL A 172 -10.98 2.77 -12.09
N LYS A 173 -10.38 3.89 -12.51
CA LYS A 173 -11.07 5.06 -13.04
C LYS A 173 -11.95 4.75 -14.28
N HIS A 174 -11.62 3.67 -15.01
CA HIS A 174 -12.32 3.27 -16.24
C HIS A 174 -13.67 2.57 -15.98
N THR A 175 -14.00 2.30 -14.72
CA THR A 175 -15.33 1.83 -14.28
C THR A 175 -16.04 3.01 -13.60
N PRO A 176 -16.91 3.75 -14.30
CA PRO A 176 -17.48 5.00 -13.78
C PRO A 176 -18.25 4.85 -12.47
N MET A 177 -19.01 3.74 -12.31
CA MET A 177 -19.79 3.44 -11.10
C MET A 177 -18.98 2.66 -10.04
N GLY A 178 -17.67 2.49 -10.24
CA GLY A 178 -16.86 1.62 -9.41
C GLY A 178 -16.72 2.08 -7.95
N GLN A 179 -16.56 3.39 -7.72
CA GLN A 179 -16.52 3.94 -6.36
C GLN A 179 -17.85 3.77 -5.64
N GLN A 180 -18.96 4.02 -6.33
CA GLN A 180 -20.31 3.82 -5.78
C GLN A 180 -20.56 2.36 -5.39
N LEU A 181 -20.11 1.41 -6.19
CA LEU A 181 -20.20 -0.03 -5.87
C LEU A 181 -19.44 -0.35 -4.58
N ILE A 182 -18.21 0.15 -4.44
CA ILE A 182 -17.40 -0.05 -3.23
C ILE A 182 -18.10 0.59 -2.01
N GLU A 183 -18.64 1.80 -2.14
CA GLU A 183 -19.42 2.46 -1.09
C GLU A 183 -20.70 1.70 -0.73
N THR A 184 -21.41 1.18 -1.72
CA THR A 184 -22.60 0.34 -1.51
C THR A 184 -22.24 -0.93 -0.73
N PHE A 185 -21.15 -1.61 -1.13
CA PHE A 185 -20.65 -2.76 -0.38
C PHE A 185 -20.33 -2.40 1.07
N LEU A 186 -19.57 -1.32 1.31
CA LEU A 186 -19.13 -0.95 2.66
C LEU A 186 -20.29 -0.48 3.54
N HIS A 187 -21.12 0.43 3.04
CA HIS A 187 -22.10 1.11 3.88
C HIS A 187 -23.46 0.40 3.92
N LYS A 188 -23.90 -0.19 2.80
CA LYS A 188 -25.20 -0.88 2.76
C LYS A 188 -25.06 -2.37 3.03
N CYS A 189 -24.22 -3.08 2.27
CA CYS A 189 -24.09 -4.52 2.39
C CYS A 189 -23.38 -4.95 3.69
N ALA A 190 -22.30 -4.26 4.05
CA ALA A 190 -21.54 -4.54 5.28
C ALA A 190 -21.99 -3.71 6.48
N GLY A 191 -22.79 -2.66 6.28
CA GLY A 191 -23.35 -1.82 7.35
C GLY A 191 -22.33 -0.95 8.07
N LEU A 192 -21.20 -0.60 7.42
CA LEU A 192 -20.13 0.18 8.03
C LEU A 192 -20.45 1.67 8.03
N GLY A 193 -20.13 2.35 9.13
CA GLY A 193 -20.25 3.81 9.23
C GLY A 193 -19.01 4.53 8.70
N ASN A 194 -19.11 5.85 8.53
CA ASN A 194 -17.99 6.75 8.22
C ASN A 194 -17.18 6.99 9.50
N ASN A 195 -16.28 6.10 9.82
CA ASN A 195 -15.53 6.10 11.07
C ASN A 195 -14.04 6.35 10.90
N TRP A 196 -13.63 6.75 9.70
CA TRP A 196 -12.23 6.94 9.36
C TRP A 196 -12.05 8.23 8.54
N ASP A 197 -11.10 9.06 8.97
CA ASP A 197 -10.61 10.23 8.24
C ASP A 197 -9.07 10.28 8.27
N ALA A 198 -8.47 11.13 7.43
CA ALA A 198 -7.02 11.26 7.36
C ALA A 198 -6.43 11.83 8.68
N SER A 199 -7.20 12.58 9.44
CA SER A 199 -6.77 13.14 10.73
C SER A 199 -6.59 12.05 11.77
N SER A 200 -7.51 11.08 11.82
CA SER A 200 -7.43 9.93 12.75
C SER A 200 -6.16 9.11 12.52
N ILE A 201 -5.74 8.92 11.25
CA ILE A 201 -4.48 8.19 10.96
C ILE A 201 -3.29 8.95 11.50
N ILE A 202 -3.24 10.26 11.25
CA ILE A 202 -2.12 11.10 11.72
C ILE A 202 -2.03 11.02 13.24
N GLU A 203 -3.16 11.10 13.94
CA GLU A 203 -3.23 11.02 15.40
C GLU A 203 -2.78 9.66 15.92
N ASP A 204 -3.25 8.57 15.32
CA ASP A 204 -2.83 7.20 15.65
C ASP A 204 -1.33 6.98 15.41
N GLN A 205 -0.81 7.44 14.27
CA GLN A 205 0.62 7.32 13.98
C GLN A 205 1.45 8.17 14.93
N VAL A 206 1.02 9.38 15.26
CA VAL A 206 1.66 10.25 16.25
C VAL A 206 1.71 9.58 17.61
N ALA A 207 0.61 8.96 18.06
CA ALA A 207 0.56 8.24 19.32
C ALA A 207 1.55 7.05 19.36
N LYS A 208 1.54 6.23 18.31
CA LYS A 208 2.47 5.08 18.15
C LYS A 208 3.94 5.50 18.11
N ILE A 209 4.23 6.61 17.42
CA ILE A 209 5.61 7.15 17.37
C ILE A 209 6.03 7.64 18.76
N ARG A 210 5.19 8.38 19.47
CA ARG A 210 5.45 8.85 20.84
C ARG A 210 5.77 7.70 21.79
N GLU A 211 4.90 6.69 21.80
CA GLU A 211 5.08 5.49 22.63
C GLU A 211 6.41 4.79 22.33
N LYS A 212 6.73 4.63 21.04
CA LYS A 212 7.94 3.92 20.62
C LYS A 212 9.22 4.68 20.90
N VAL A 213 9.22 5.99 20.72
CA VAL A 213 10.41 6.84 20.87
C VAL A 213 10.68 7.18 22.33
N GLY A 214 9.65 7.43 23.13
CA GLY A 214 9.80 7.90 24.52
C GLY A 214 10.67 9.17 24.56
N ASP A 215 11.69 9.17 25.43
CA ASP A 215 12.59 10.30 25.65
C ASP A 215 13.83 10.28 24.73
N ALA A 216 13.94 9.31 23.82
CA ALA A 216 15.12 9.18 22.96
C ALA A 216 15.17 10.25 21.86
N GLN A 217 16.38 10.57 21.41
CA GLN A 217 16.59 11.41 20.24
C GLN A 217 16.46 10.60 18.95
N VAL A 218 16.01 11.25 17.89
CA VAL A 218 15.76 10.65 16.58
C VAL A 218 16.49 11.43 15.50
N ILE A 219 17.13 10.72 14.57
CA ILE A 219 17.72 11.31 13.35
C ILE A 219 16.86 10.92 12.15
N CYS A 220 16.61 11.86 11.26
CA CYS A 220 15.91 11.64 9.98
C CYS A 220 16.78 12.07 8.80
N GLY A 221 16.98 11.16 7.84
CA GLY A 221 17.58 11.51 6.55
C GLY A 221 16.55 12.20 5.65
N LEU A 222 16.80 13.47 5.32
CA LEU A 222 15.95 14.26 4.42
C LEU A 222 16.54 14.24 3.01
N SER A 223 15.78 13.78 2.02
CA SER A 223 16.25 13.67 0.63
C SER A 223 15.80 14.80 -0.29
N GLY A 224 15.06 15.80 0.24
CA GLY A 224 14.39 16.81 -0.57
C GLY A 224 13.08 16.33 -1.22
N GLY A 225 12.79 15.03 -1.21
CA GLY A 225 11.55 14.46 -1.74
C GLY A 225 10.37 14.52 -0.77
N VAL A 226 9.15 14.48 -1.30
CA VAL A 226 7.88 14.55 -0.53
C VAL A 226 7.82 13.47 0.55
N ASP A 227 8.21 12.23 0.26
CA ASP A 227 8.10 11.11 1.20
C ASP A 227 8.93 11.33 2.47
N SER A 228 10.18 11.81 2.31
CA SER A 228 11.05 12.11 3.44
C SER A 228 10.56 13.33 4.23
N ALA A 229 9.99 14.33 3.55
CA ALA A 229 9.42 15.52 4.18
C ALA A 229 8.19 15.17 5.03
N VAL A 230 7.27 14.36 4.48
CA VAL A 230 6.07 13.88 5.20
C VAL A 230 6.47 13.02 6.41
N ALA A 231 7.43 12.11 6.24
CA ALA A 231 7.91 11.29 7.35
C ALA A 231 8.52 12.15 8.47
N ALA A 232 9.35 13.14 8.11
CA ALA A 232 9.95 14.06 9.07
C ALA A 232 8.89 14.92 9.78
N ALA A 233 7.91 15.46 9.06
CA ALA A 233 6.83 16.26 9.62
C ALA A 233 5.96 15.45 10.59
N LEU A 234 5.63 14.20 10.24
CA LEU A 234 4.85 13.30 11.10
C LEU A 234 5.60 12.95 12.40
N VAL A 235 6.90 12.64 12.29
CA VAL A 235 7.74 12.34 13.45
C VAL A 235 7.90 13.60 14.31
N HIS A 236 8.12 14.77 13.72
CA HIS A 236 8.22 16.02 14.47
C HIS A 236 6.92 16.36 15.19
N LYS A 237 5.76 16.16 14.55
CA LYS A 237 4.45 16.32 15.23
C LYS A 237 4.32 15.40 16.45
N ALA A 238 4.96 14.24 16.42
CA ALA A 238 4.92 13.30 17.54
C ALA A 238 5.87 13.67 18.68
N ILE A 239 7.13 14.03 18.37
CA ILE A 239 8.21 14.11 19.35
C ILE A 239 8.92 15.48 19.41
N GLY A 240 8.53 16.44 18.58
CA GLY A 240 9.08 17.80 18.59
C GLY A 240 10.58 17.86 18.44
N ASP A 241 11.24 18.57 19.36
CA ASP A 241 12.69 18.84 19.36
C ASP A 241 13.59 17.61 19.55
N GLN A 242 13.03 16.43 19.81
CA GLN A 242 13.78 15.19 19.84
C GLN A 242 14.22 14.75 18.43
N LEU A 243 13.63 15.32 17.37
CA LEU A 243 13.97 15.05 15.98
C LEU A 243 15.05 16.02 15.47
N THR A 244 16.11 15.46 14.88
CA THR A 244 17.08 16.21 14.08
C THR A 244 17.07 15.65 12.66
N CYS A 245 16.81 16.49 11.67
CA CYS A 245 16.93 16.12 10.26
C CYS A 245 18.33 16.42 9.72
N VAL A 246 18.84 15.54 8.87
CA VAL A 246 20.10 15.71 8.14
C VAL A 246 19.80 15.74 6.65
N PHE A 247 20.19 16.81 6.00
CA PHE A 247 20.09 17.00 4.56
C PHE A 247 21.49 17.09 3.95
N VAL A 248 21.76 16.30 2.92
CA VAL A 248 23.04 16.26 2.22
C VAL A 248 22.87 16.93 0.86
N ASP A 249 23.54 18.07 0.68
CA ASP A 249 23.71 18.67 -0.64
C ASP A 249 24.87 17.98 -1.35
N HIS A 250 24.53 17.16 -2.33
CA HIS A 250 25.49 16.37 -3.11
C HIS A 250 25.75 16.97 -4.51
N GLY A 251 25.32 18.20 -4.79
CA GLY A 251 25.54 18.88 -6.05
C GLY A 251 24.76 18.33 -7.25
N LEU A 252 23.91 17.30 -7.06
CA LEU A 252 23.11 16.66 -8.11
C LEU A 252 21.61 16.95 -7.95
N LEU A 253 21.26 17.90 -7.10
CA LEU A 253 19.90 18.33 -6.86
C LEU A 253 19.41 19.26 -7.98
N ARG A 254 18.10 19.44 -8.08
CA ARG A 254 17.54 20.40 -9.02
C ARG A 254 17.85 21.83 -8.59
N LYS A 255 17.88 22.74 -9.55
CA LYS A 255 18.10 24.17 -9.27
C LYS A 255 17.05 24.68 -8.28
N GLY A 256 17.51 25.27 -7.17
CA GLY A 256 16.67 25.83 -6.13
C GLY A 256 16.16 24.84 -5.08
N GLU A 257 16.36 23.53 -5.24
CA GLU A 257 15.86 22.50 -4.30
C GLU A 257 16.57 22.58 -2.93
N VAL A 258 17.85 22.91 -2.92
CA VAL A 258 18.63 23.11 -1.68
C VAL A 258 18.07 24.27 -0.87
N GLU A 259 17.80 25.40 -1.50
CA GLU A 259 17.26 26.59 -0.83
C GLU A 259 15.83 26.33 -0.36
N GLN A 260 15.02 25.63 -1.15
CA GLN A 260 13.68 25.23 -0.77
C GLN A 260 13.68 24.36 0.50
N VAL A 261 14.59 23.39 0.60
CA VAL A 261 14.69 22.56 1.80
C VAL A 261 15.19 23.37 2.99
N LYS A 262 16.21 24.23 2.81
CA LYS A 262 16.78 25.05 3.89
C LYS A 262 15.81 26.07 4.46
N HIS A 263 15.05 26.72 3.60
CA HIS A 263 14.16 27.83 3.98
C HIS A 263 12.71 27.40 4.15
N ASP A 264 12.09 26.83 3.11
CA ASP A 264 10.66 26.59 3.13
C ASP A 264 10.28 25.47 4.07
N PHE A 265 11.04 24.36 4.07
CA PHE A 265 10.75 23.23 4.95
C PHE A 265 10.97 23.58 6.42
N VAL A 266 12.08 24.24 6.76
CA VAL A 266 12.38 24.64 8.14
C VAL A 266 11.38 25.70 8.62
N ALA A 267 11.07 26.69 7.77
CA ALA A 267 10.10 27.74 8.11
C ALA A 267 8.69 27.18 8.36
N ALA A 268 8.28 26.19 7.56
CA ALA A 268 6.96 25.57 7.66
C ALA A 268 6.83 24.60 8.85
N THR A 269 7.92 23.95 9.26
CA THR A 269 7.88 22.85 10.24
C THR A 269 8.54 23.17 11.58
N GLY A 270 9.47 24.11 11.64
CA GLY A 270 10.30 24.38 12.81
C GLY A 270 11.31 23.29 13.16
N ILE A 271 11.49 22.29 12.28
CA ILE A 271 12.36 21.13 12.51
C ILE A 271 13.83 21.56 12.50
N ARG A 272 14.60 21.04 13.46
CA ARG A 272 16.05 21.19 13.47
C ARG A 272 16.68 20.50 12.26
N LEU A 273 17.33 21.27 11.37
CA LEU A 273 17.97 20.80 10.15
C LEU A 273 19.47 21.00 10.20
N ILE A 274 20.25 19.94 9.99
CA ILE A 274 21.67 19.99 9.71
C ILE A 274 21.87 19.81 8.21
N THR A 275 22.45 20.79 7.55
CA THR A 275 22.77 20.70 6.13
C THR A 275 24.28 20.41 5.98
N VAL A 276 24.59 19.38 5.22
CA VAL A 276 25.95 19.00 4.88
C VAL A 276 26.20 19.35 3.42
N ASP A 277 27.09 20.29 3.17
CA ASP A 277 27.58 20.56 1.83
C ASP A 277 28.66 19.53 1.47
N ALA A 278 28.40 18.73 0.47
CA ALA A 278 29.29 17.70 -0.05
C ALA A 278 29.35 17.71 -1.59
N ALA A 279 28.93 18.82 -2.23
CA ALA A 279 28.81 18.91 -3.69
C ALA A 279 30.13 18.56 -4.38
N ASP A 280 31.24 19.17 -3.96
CA ASP A 280 32.55 18.93 -4.56
C ASP A 280 33.00 17.47 -4.39
N ASP A 281 32.83 16.92 -3.20
CA ASP A 281 33.15 15.50 -2.90
C ASP A 281 32.44 14.51 -3.84
N PHE A 282 31.18 14.80 -4.18
CA PHE A 282 30.40 13.92 -5.07
C PHE A 282 30.76 14.14 -6.54
N LEU A 283 30.94 15.39 -6.96
CA LEU A 283 31.28 15.72 -8.34
C LEU A 283 32.68 15.18 -8.69
N ASP A 284 33.66 15.33 -7.80
CA ASP A 284 35.01 14.79 -8.00
C ASP A 284 35.00 13.27 -8.11
N ALA A 285 34.21 12.59 -7.26
CA ALA A 285 34.10 11.13 -7.31
C ALA A 285 33.41 10.63 -8.60
N LEU A 286 32.63 11.46 -9.25
CA LEU A 286 31.91 11.14 -10.49
C LEU A 286 32.67 11.58 -11.75
N ALA A 287 33.78 12.30 -11.61
CA ALA A 287 34.57 12.78 -12.73
C ALA A 287 35.03 11.60 -13.61
N GLY A 288 34.77 11.68 -14.92
CA GLY A 288 35.12 10.64 -15.90
C GLY A 288 34.28 9.35 -15.82
N VAL A 289 33.30 9.24 -14.92
CA VAL A 289 32.40 8.09 -14.84
C VAL A 289 31.21 8.26 -15.77
N SER A 290 31.09 7.48 -16.83
CA SER A 290 29.97 7.53 -17.79
C SER A 290 28.92 6.45 -17.54
N GLU A 291 29.29 5.29 -16.99
CA GLU A 291 28.43 4.13 -16.81
C GLU A 291 27.41 4.34 -15.68
N PRO A 292 26.08 4.21 -15.95
CA PRO A 292 25.02 4.56 -14.98
C PRO A 292 25.04 3.78 -13.69
N GLU A 293 25.30 2.48 -13.72
CA GLU A 293 25.34 1.64 -12.53
C GLU A 293 26.55 1.96 -11.65
N ARG A 294 27.68 2.32 -12.25
CA ARG A 294 28.85 2.76 -11.51
C ARG A 294 28.60 4.11 -10.83
N LYS A 295 27.91 5.05 -11.51
CA LYS A 295 27.48 6.32 -10.89
C LYS A 295 26.59 6.06 -9.67
N ARG A 296 25.59 5.20 -9.78
CA ARG A 296 24.70 4.87 -8.65
C ARG A 296 25.45 4.30 -7.46
N LYS A 297 26.41 3.43 -7.70
CA LYS A 297 27.23 2.83 -6.63
C LYS A 297 28.07 3.87 -5.92
N ILE A 298 28.72 4.76 -6.68
CA ILE A 298 29.55 5.85 -6.13
C ILE A 298 28.68 6.81 -5.32
N ILE A 299 27.55 7.26 -5.87
CA ILE A 299 26.63 8.17 -5.18
C ILE A 299 26.13 7.53 -3.88
N GLY A 300 25.69 6.27 -3.93
CA GLY A 300 25.19 5.57 -2.77
C GLY A 300 26.24 5.40 -1.66
N GLU A 301 27.47 5.05 -2.02
CA GLU A 301 28.57 4.90 -1.06
C GLU A 301 28.95 6.25 -0.45
N LYS A 302 29.11 7.29 -1.25
CA LYS A 302 29.43 8.64 -0.79
C LYS A 302 28.33 9.18 0.12
N PHE A 303 27.05 8.99 -0.25
CA PHE A 303 25.93 9.43 0.56
C PHE A 303 25.94 8.78 1.94
N ILE A 304 26.14 7.47 2.03
CA ILE A 304 26.25 6.77 3.32
C ILE A 304 27.37 7.33 4.17
N ARG A 305 28.57 7.54 3.60
CA ARG A 305 29.73 8.07 4.34
C ARG A 305 29.51 9.49 4.83
N THR A 306 28.90 10.33 3.99
CA THR A 306 28.58 11.71 4.36
C THR A 306 27.52 11.76 5.47
N PHE A 307 26.48 10.92 5.34
CA PHE A 307 25.45 10.81 6.35
C PHE A 307 25.99 10.28 7.70
N GLU A 308 26.89 9.29 7.68
CA GLU A 308 27.55 8.76 8.88
C GLU A 308 28.38 9.82 9.61
N LYS A 309 29.02 10.78 8.90
CA LYS A 309 29.73 11.89 9.51
C LYS A 309 28.76 12.83 10.24
N ALA A 310 27.66 13.21 9.59
CA ALA A 310 26.63 14.06 10.20
C ALA A 310 25.96 13.36 11.39
N GLN A 311 25.69 12.06 11.28
CA GLN A 311 25.13 11.27 12.37
C GLN A 311 26.05 11.28 13.61
N ARG A 312 27.37 11.16 13.43
CA ARG A 312 28.32 11.24 14.55
C ARG A 312 28.24 12.57 15.29
N GLN A 313 28.17 13.67 14.55
CA GLN A 313 27.99 14.99 15.14
C GLN A 313 26.73 15.07 16.01
N VAL A 314 25.59 14.56 15.49
CA VAL A 314 24.33 14.53 16.27
C VAL A 314 24.43 13.67 17.50
N LEU A 315 25.12 12.51 17.41
CA LEU A 315 25.35 11.61 18.54
C LEU A 315 26.21 12.28 19.64
N GLU A 316 27.28 12.97 19.25
CA GLU A 316 28.15 13.71 20.17
C GLU A 316 27.41 14.85 20.89
N GLU A 317 26.63 15.63 20.14
CA GLU A 317 25.81 16.71 20.70
C GLU A 317 24.72 16.20 21.65
N ALA A 318 24.06 15.06 21.30
CA ALA A 318 23.08 14.44 22.17
C ALA A 318 23.71 13.88 23.44
N GLY A 319 24.85 13.19 23.31
CA GLY A 319 25.62 12.66 24.44
C GLY A 319 26.08 13.76 25.42
N ALA A 320 26.53 14.90 24.90
CA ALA A 320 26.89 16.06 25.72
C ALA A 320 25.70 16.61 26.56
N ARG A 321 24.46 16.35 26.12
CA ARG A 321 23.22 16.72 26.82
C ARG A 321 22.66 15.58 27.69
N GLY A 322 23.36 14.44 27.82
CA GLY A 322 22.88 13.26 28.52
C GLY A 322 21.73 12.54 27.84
N LYS A 323 21.55 12.73 26.51
CA LYS A 323 20.50 12.13 25.73
C LYS A 323 21.07 11.07 24.78
N GLU A 324 20.29 10.01 24.54
CA GLU A 324 20.66 8.90 23.66
C GLU A 324 19.89 8.97 22.34
N VAL A 325 20.58 8.84 21.21
CA VAL A 325 19.97 8.70 19.87
C VAL A 325 19.74 7.23 19.60
N LYS A 326 18.46 6.81 19.55
CA LYS A 326 18.09 5.38 19.37
C LYS A 326 17.52 5.06 18.00
N PHE A 327 17.00 6.05 17.28
CA PHE A 327 16.21 5.81 16.08
C PHE A 327 16.73 6.59 14.88
N LEU A 328 16.70 5.91 13.72
CA LEU A 328 16.91 6.51 12.41
C LEU A 328 15.61 6.39 11.60
N VAL A 329 15.07 7.53 11.17
CA VAL A 329 13.95 7.61 10.25
C VAL A 329 14.47 7.70 8.83
N GLN A 330 14.01 6.82 7.97
CA GLN A 330 14.36 6.79 6.57
C GLN A 330 13.10 6.50 5.74
N GLY A 331 12.77 7.40 4.82
CA GLY A 331 11.73 7.17 3.81
C GLY A 331 12.18 6.04 2.87
N THR A 332 11.45 4.93 2.86
CA THR A 332 11.75 3.80 1.97
C THR A 332 10.48 3.38 1.27
N LEU A 333 10.45 3.54 -0.05
CA LEU A 333 9.37 3.02 -0.87
C LEU A 333 9.55 1.51 -1.08
N TYR A 334 8.53 0.71 -0.75
CA TYR A 334 8.49 -0.68 -1.13
C TYR A 334 8.21 -0.79 -2.64
N ARG A 335 9.24 -1.04 -3.43
CA ARG A 335 9.04 -1.44 -4.83
C ARG A 335 8.51 -2.87 -4.85
N ARG A 336 7.27 -3.08 -5.28
CA ARG A 336 6.80 -4.41 -5.71
C ARG A 336 7.75 -4.92 -6.80
N ARG A 337 8.36 -6.09 -6.58
CA ARG A 337 9.08 -6.80 -7.64
C ARG A 337 8.09 -7.08 -8.77
N ARG A 338 8.19 -6.36 -9.88
CA ARG A 338 7.67 -6.86 -11.14
C ARG A 338 8.43 -8.16 -11.43
N ARG A 339 7.74 -9.27 -11.47
CA ARG A 339 8.27 -10.49 -12.13
C ARG A 339 8.37 -10.19 -13.62
N ARG A 340 9.47 -9.58 -14.03
CA ARG A 340 9.99 -9.73 -15.38
C ARG A 340 10.95 -10.91 -15.31
N GLY A 341 10.71 -11.91 -16.15
CA GLY A 341 11.67 -12.97 -16.37
C GLY A 341 13.03 -12.38 -16.76
N GLN A 342 14.05 -13.03 -16.21
CA GLN A 342 15.47 -12.99 -16.53
C GLN A 342 16.28 -11.76 -16.13
N HIS A 343 17.22 -12.03 -15.22
CA HIS A 343 18.49 -11.35 -14.97
C HIS A 343 18.51 -9.85 -14.64
N GLN A 344 18.23 -9.54 -13.37
CA GLN A 344 19.00 -8.54 -12.65
C GLN A 344 19.18 -9.01 -11.21
N GLU A 345 20.42 -9.23 -10.79
CA GLU A 345 20.78 -9.51 -9.42
C GLU A 345 20.24 -8.41 -8.49
N PRO A 346 19.63 -8.78 -7.35
CA PRO A 346 19.22 -7.78 -6.35
C PRO A 346 20.49 -7.08 -5.82
N PRO A 347 20.41 -5.78 -5.48
CA PRO A 347 21.50 -5.11 -4.79
C PRO A 347 21.78 -5.91 -3.51
N GLN A 348 22.96 -6.50 -3.44
CA GLN A 348 23.41 -7.24 -2.27
C GLN A 348 23.35 -6.31 -1.06
N ARG A 349 22.59 -6.69 -0.04
CA ARG A 349 22.68 -6.11 1.28
C ARG A 349 24.09 -6.35 1.78
N ARG A 350 24.98 -5.40 1.60
CA ARG A 350 26.27 -5.44 2.29
C ARG A 350 25.97 -5.24 3.78
N ARG A 351 26.31 -6.24 4.57
CA ARG A 351 26.43 -6.11 6.04
C ARG A 351 27.33 -4.89 6.32
N PRO A 352 26.95 -4.01 7.26
CA PRO A 352 27.89 -3.01 7.74
C PRO A 352 29.13 -3.71 8.24
N ALA A 353 30.32 -3.15 7.94
CA ALA A 353 31.59 -3.61 8.47
C ALA A 353 31.46 -3.67 10.00
N ARG A 354 31.92 -4.77 10.60
CA ARG A 354 31.92 -4.97 12.04
C ARG A 354 32.71 -3.83 12.71
N GLY A 355 32.02 -2.98 13.44
CA GLY A 355 32.65 -1.89 14.23
C GLY A 355 31.53 -0.98 14.74
N HIS A 356 31.10 -1.21 15.98
CA HIS A 356 30.11 -0.51 16.78
C HIS A 356 28.67 -0.65 16.34
N GLN A 357 27.97 -1.61 16.95
CA GLN A 357 26.53 -1.78 16.88
C GLN A 357 25.85 -0.65 17.67
N VAL A 358 25.29 0.31 16.97
CA VAL A 358 24.11 1.02 17.45
C VAL A 358 22.92 0.15 16.99
N PRO A 359 22.03 -0.32 17.86
CA PRO A 359 20.87 -1.08 17.44
C PRO A 359 19.94 -0.18 16.63
N ALA A 360 20.04 -0.27 15.31
CA ALA A 360 19.14 0.41 14.41
C ALA A 360 17.78 -0.33 14.42
N HIS A 361 16.90 0.05 15.31
CA HIS A 361 15.50 -0.28 15.15
C HIS A 361 14.93 0.56 14.00
N ARG A 362 14.81 -0.07 12.82
CA ARG A 362 14.14 0.52 11.67
C ARG A 362 12.66 0.67 12.00
N THR A 363 12.23 1.89 12.24
CA THR A 363 10.83 2.22 12.16
C THR A 363 10.51 2.34 10.69
N ALA A 364 9.89 1.30 10.10
CA ALA A 364 9.24 1.45 8.82
C ALA A 364 8.07 2.42 9.06
N ALA A 365 8.24 3.67 8.65
CA ALA A 365 7.09 4.50 8.43
C ALA A 365 6.33 3.81 7.29
N HIS A 366 5.19 3.18 7.60
CA HIS A 366 4.26 2.80 6.56
C HIS A 366 3.94 4.07 5.79
N SER A 367 4.33 4.10 4.52
CA SER A 367 4.05 5.22 3.66
C SER A 367 2.55 5.47 3.67
N VAL A 368 2.14 6.56 4.28
CA VAL A 368 0.83 7.15 4.03
C VAL A 368 0.94 7.72 2.61
N GLN A 369 0.52 6.95 1.62
CA GLN A 369 0.30 7.47 0.28
C GLN A 369 -1.08 8.12 0.29
N GLY A 370 -1.08 9.44 0.13
CA GLY A 370 -2.26 10.24 -0.23
C GLY A 370 -2.73 9.94 -1.65
#